data_9e2123fe490d142de56154fbf07ac4e6
#
_entry.id   9e2123fe490d142de56154fbf07ac4e6
#
_cell.length_a   1.000
_cell.length_b   1.000
_cell.length_c   1.000
_cell.angle_alpha   90.00
_cell.angle_beta   90.00
_cell.angle_gamma   90.00
#
_symmetry.space_group_name_H-M   'P 1'
#
loop_
_entity.id
_entity.type
_entity.pdbx_description
1 polymer ?
#
loop_
_entity_poly.entity_id
_entity_poly.type
_entity_poly.pdbx_seq_one_letter_code
_entity_poly.pdbx_strand_id
1 'polypeptide(L)'
;MLHEYPLLFLVRIKCKKEIFFYFGMWYNKIKIWKSKEKTMRLLFNMDANDYDKNGRAFVRHSARCITIQNGRVAMVHSMKYDYYKFPGGGIEENETKVQALIRETEEEAGLVIIPESIREFGYVHRVEKSDHMDADYFVQDNFYYLCEVQKAKTSQKLDDYEADEHFTLEWVEPDKAIVVNRTVDHGPKEQNMLEREARVLE
;
A
#
# COMPACT_ATOMS: atom_id res chain seq x y z
N MET A 1 -8.82 -18.76 55.26
CA MET A 1 -9.89 -18.93 54.27
C MET A 1 -9.35 -18.47 52.93
N LEU A 2 -8.93 -19.42 52.12
CA LEU A 2 -8.40 -19.16 50.74
C LEU A 2 -9.59 -19.20 49.80
N HIS A 3 -9.87 -18.08 49.12
CA HIS A 3 -10.86 -18.06 48.05
C HIS A 3 -10.20 -18.64 46.78
N GLU A 4 -10.62 -19.85 46.43
CA GLU A 4 -10.30 -20.45 45.12
C GLU A 4 -11.10 -19.73 44.03
N TYR A 5 -10.41 -19.23 43.04
CA TYR A 5 -11.01 -18.76 41.81
C TYR A 5 -11.22 -19.95 40.86
N PRO A 6 -12.41 -20.14 40.28
CA PRO A 6 -12.64 -21.26 39.38
C PRO A 6 -11.85 -21.05 38.06
N LEU A 7 -11.14 -22.10 37.62
CA LEU A 7 -10.47 -22.19 36.34
C LEU A 7 -11.48 -21.97 35.21
N LEU A 8 -11.20 -20.97 34.37
CA LEU A 8 -11.94 -20.74 33.12
C LEU A 8 -11.52 -21.79 32.08
N PHE A 9 -12.41 -22.73 31.77
CA PHE A 9 -12.25 -23.58 30.59
C PHE A 9 -12.87 -22.89 29.36
N LEU A 10 -12.03 -22.42 28.45
CA LEU A 10 -12.43 -21.93 27.14
C LEU A 10 -12.51 -23.12 26.16
N VAL A 11 -13.73 -23.58 25.86
CA VAL A 11 -13.94 -24.57 24.80
C VAL A 11 -14.31 -23.82 23.51
N ARG A 12 -13.44 -23.93 22.51
CA ARG A 12 -13.65 -23.36 21.18
C ARG A 12 -14.34 -24.36 20.28
N ILE A 13 -15.65 -24.20 20.04
CA ILE A 13 -16.39 -25.00 19.08
C ILE A 13 -16.58 -24.18 17.79
N LYS A 14 -16.00 -24.65 16.68
CA LYS A 14 -16.11 -24.02 15.38
C LYS A 14 -17.30 -24.59 14.62
N CYS A 15 -18.41 -23.87 14.57
CA CYS A 15 -19.52 -24.16 13.67
C CYS A 15 -19.57 -23.10 12.58
N LYS A 16 -19.98 -23.52 11.35
CA LYS A 16 -19.74 -22.81 10.07
C LYS A 16 -20.10 -21.32 9.95
N LYS A 17 -20.70 -20.70 10.96
CA LYS A 17 -21.02 -19.23 10.93
C LYS A 17 -21.12 -18.54 12.31
N GLU A 18 -20.93 -19.22 13.46
CA GLU A 18 -21.09 -18.59 14.78
C GLU A 18 -20.05 -19.14 15.78
N ILE A 19 -19.54 -18.29 16.66
CA ILE A 19 -18.68 -18.67 17.79
C ILE A 19 -19.52 -18.55 19.05
N PHE A 20 -19.64 -19.64 19.82
CA PHE A 20 -20.37 -19.66 21.09
C PHE A 20 -19.40 -19.72 22.27
N PHE A 21 -19.60 -18.87 23.25
CA PHE A 21 -18.92 -18.93 24.52
C PHE A 21 -19.89 -19.44 25.58
N TYR A 22 -19.51 -20.51 26.27
CA TYR A 22 -20.26 -21.02 27.41
C TYR A 22 -19.74 -20.41 28.69
N PHE A 23 -20.56 -19.60 29.35
CA PHE A 23 -20.38 -19.18 30.73
C PHE A 23 -21.44 -19.87 31.58
N GLY A 24 -21.08 -20.49 32.67
CA GLY A 24 -21.96 -21.28 33.51
C GLY A 24 -23.33 -20.61 33.72
N MET A 25 -24.40 -21.29 33.30
CA MET A 25 -25.83 -20.99 33.49
C MET A 25 -26.44 -19.74 32.80
N TRP A 26 -25.72 -18.93 32.04
CA TRP A 26 -26.35 -17.85 31.26
C TRP A 26 -25.95 -17.92 29.80
N TYR A 27 -26.96 -18.04 28.92
CA TYR A 27 -26.82 -18.05 27.46
C TYR A 27 -26.81 -16.59 26.98
N ASN A 28 -25.64 -16.03 26.66
CA ASN A 28 -25.56 -14.76 25.96
C ASN A 28 -25.19 -14.97 24.52
N LYS A 29 -26.14 -14.76 23.62
CA LYS A 29 -25.93 -14.75 22.16
C LYS A 29 -25.22 -13.45 21.80
N ILE A 30 -23.90 -13.48 21.78
CA ILE A 30 -23.13 -12.34 21.29
C ILE A 30 -23.25 -12.35 19.76
N LYS A 31 -24.08 -11.46 19.21
CA LYS A 31 -24.02 -11.13 17.80
C LYS A 31 -22.68 -10.47 17.54
N ILE A 32 -21.71 -11.23 16.99
CA ILE A 32 -20.51 -10.63 16.41
C ILE A 32 -21.02 -9.83 15.20
N TRP A 33 -21.13 -8.54 15.38
CA TRP A 33 -21.30 -7.63 14.26
C TRP A 33 -20.05 -7.79 13.40
N LYS A 34 -20.16 -8.53 12.26
CA LYS A 34 -19.22 -8.37 11.18
C LYS A 34 -19.39 -6.92 10.75
N SER A 35 -18.49 -6.04 11.16
CA SER A 35 -18.29 -4.81 10.42
C SER A 35 -18.14 -5.26 8.98
N LYS A 36 -18.96 -4.77 8.05
CA LYS A 36 -18.62 -4.84 6.62
C LYS A 36 -17.20 -4.29 6.57
N GLU A 37 -16.24 -5.13 6.16
CA GLU A 37 -14.93 -4.60 5.82
C GLU A 37 -15.21 -3.42 4.88
N LYS A 38 -14.92 -2.23 5.35
CA LYS A 38 -15.07 -1.03 4.55
C LYS A 38 -13.99 -1.18 3.48
N THR A 39 -14.39 -1.60 2.29
CA THR A 39 -13.46 -1.69 1.17
C THR A 39 -12.89 -0.30 0.93
N MET A 40 -11.57 -0.22 0.85
CA MET A 40 -10.87 1.02 0.53
C MET A 40 -11.47 1.66 -0.72
N ARG A 41 -11.61 2.98 -0.76
CA ARG A 41 -12.24 3.72 -1.86
C ARG A 41 -11.40 3.59 -3.13
N LEU A 42 -12.02 3.20 -4.26
CA LEU A 42 -11.42 3.33 -5.57
C LEU A 42 -11.26 4.82 -5.92
N LEU A 43 -10.05 5.24 -6.25
CA LEU A 43 -9.76 6.59 -6.74
C LEU A 43 -10.10 6.68 -8.23
N PHE A 44 -9.48 5.83 -9.03
CA PHE A 44 -9.73 5.71 -10.46
C PHE A 44 -9.19 4.39 -11.02
N ASN A 45 -9.64 4.06 -12.24
CA ASN A 45 -9.13 2.95 -13.03
C ASN A 45 -8.15 3.46 -14.08
N MET A 46 -7.13 2.66 -14.37
CA MET A 46 -6.21 2.78 -15.50
C MET A 46 -6.21 1.45 -16.24
N ASP A 47 -6.92 1.37 -17.35
CA ASP A 47 -6.99 0.18 -18.20
C ASP A 47 -6.44 0.57 -19.59
N ALA A 48 -5.28 0.02 -19.94
CA ALA A 48 -4.62 0.30 -21.22
C ALA A 48 -5.36 -0.34 -22.40
N ASN A 49 -6.19 -1.37 -22.16
CA ASN A 49 -6.90 -2.14 -23.19
C ASN A 49 -5.98 -2.70 -24.31
N ASP A 50 -4.72 -2.99 -24.00
CA ASP A 50 -3.67 -3.42 -24.91
C ASP A 50 -3.30 -4.91 -24.76
N TYR A 51 -4.15 -5.68 -24.10
CA TYR A 51 -3.90 -7.06 -23.69
C TYR A 51 -5.07 -8.00 -24.06
N ASP A 52 -4.80 -9.31 -24.09
CA ASP A 52 -5.87 -10.33 -24.22
C ASP A 52 -6.57 -10.58 -22.87
N LYS A 53 -7.84 -10.19 -22.80
CA LYS A 53 -8.68 -10.33 -21.60
C LYS A 53 -8.96 -11.81 -21.21
N ASN A 54 -8.77 -12.75 -22.12
CA ASN A 54 -8.92 -14.19 -21.87
C ASN A 54 -7.58 -14.85 -21.50
N GLY A 55 -6.50 -14.09 -21.51
CA GLY A 55 -5.16 -14.54 -21.19
C GLY A 55 -4.96 -14.76 -19.68
N ARG A 56 -3.72 -15.07 -19.31
CA ARG A 56 -3.29 -15.27 -17.93
C ARG A 56 -2.85 -13.97 -17.30
N ALA A 57 -3.39 -13.66 -16.12
CA ALA A 57 -3.00 -12.49 -15.33
C ALA A 57 -1.74 -12.74 -14.51
N PHE A 58 -0.85 -11.75 -14.45
CA PHE A 58 0.11 -11.57 -13.38
C PHE A 58 -0.40 -10.50 -12.43
N VAL A 59 -0.62 -10.86 -11.17
CA VAL A 59 -1.21 -9.95 -10.16
C VAL A 59 -0.16 -9.62 -9.11
N ARG A 60 0.17 -8.33 -8.96
CA ARG A 60 1.08 -7.85 -7.92
C ARG A 60 0.62 -6.50 -7.38
N HIS A 61 0.03 -6.49 -6.21
CA HIS A 61 -0.44 -5.27 -5.56
C HIS A 61 0.71 -4.49 -4.92
N SER A 62 0.48 -3.20 -4.63
CA SER A 62 1.46 -2.33 -3.94
C SER A 62 0.80 -1.47 -2.87
N ALA A 63 1.60 -1.05 -1.88
CA ALA A 63 1.20 -0.10 -0.84
C ALA A 63 2.13 1.12 -0.87
N ARG A 64 1.53 2.34 -0.81
CA ARG A 64 2.23 3.60 -0.98
C ARG A 64 1.88 4.61 0.09
N CYS A 65 2.89 5.34 0.56
CA CYS A 65 2.79 6.33 1.63
C CYS A 65 2.58 7.73 1.05
N ILE A 66 1.54 8.41 1.54
CA ILE A 66 1.35 9.85 1.36
C ILE A 66 1.64 10.52 2.71
N THR A 67 2.71 11.29 2.79
CA THR A 67 3.01 12.12 3.96
C THR A 67 3.28 13.55 3.53
N ILE A 68 2.64 14.50 4.22
CA ILE A 68 2.66 15.91 3.86
C ILE A 68 3.19 16.71 5.05
N GLN A 69 4.16 17.57 4.80
CA GLN A 69 4.70 18.50 5.78
C GLN A 69 4.89 19.89 5.14
N ASN A 70 4.36 20.93 5.78
CA ASN A 70 4.48 22.31 5.31
C ASN A 70 4.05 22.53 3.84
N GLY A 71 2.99 21.86 3.41
CA GLY A 71 2.47 21.95 2.04
C GLY A 71 3.28 21.19 0.98
N ARG A 72 4.29 20.42 1.40
CA ARG A 72 5.11 19.56 0.54
C ARG A 72 4.81 18.11 0.81
N VAL A 73 4.87 17.29 -0.21
CA VAL A 73 4.71 15.84 -0.13
C VAL A 73 6.08 15.16 -0.20
N ALA A 74 6.28 14.12 0.61
CA ALA A 74 7.48 13.30 0.51
C ALA A 74 7.36 12.37 -0.70
N MET A 75 8.29 12.47 -1.62
CA MET A 75 8.35 11.61 -2.80
C MET A 75 9.77 11.06 -2.98
N VAL A 76 9.85 9.90 -3.58
CA VAL A 76 11.10 9.35 -4.09
C VAL A 76 11.34 9.98 -5.46
N HIS A 77 12.48 10.63 -5.62
CA HIS A 77 12.93 11.22 -6.88
C HIS A 77 13.96 10.30 -7.53
N SER A 78 13.70 9.82 -8.75
CA SER A 78 14.72 9.19 -9.57
C SER A 78 15.60 10.26 -10.20
N MET A 79 16.84 10.38 -9.73
CA MET A 79 17.79 11.36 -10.27
C MET A 79 18.25 11.02 -11.69
N LYS A 80 18.20 9.75 -12.06
CA LYS A 80 18.62 9.28 -13.39
C LYS A 80 17.62 9.60 -14.48
N TYR A 81 16.32 9.48 -14.18
CA TYR A 81 15.24 9.64 -15.14
C TYR A 81 14.31 10.80 -14.83
N ASP A 82 14.61 11.59 -13.78
CA ASP A 82 13.93 12.82 -13.36
C ASP A 82 12.41 12.66 -13.21
N TYR A 83 11.97 11.68 -12.40
CA TYR A 83 10.56 11.51 -12.07
C TYR A 83 10.34 11.34 -10.56
N TYR A 84 9.11 11.56 -10.13
CA TYR A 84 8.67 11.42 -8.75
C TYR A 84 7.67 10.27 -8.58
N LYS A 85 7.83 9.46 -7.54
CA LYS A 85 6.86 8.45 -7.11
C LYS A 85 6.62 8.53 -5.61
N PHE A 86 5.43 8.14 -5.14
CA PHE A 86 5.20 7.97 -3.70
C PHE A 86 6.08 6.84 -3.16
N PRO A 87 6.69 7.01 -1.96
CA PRO A 87 7.40 5.95 -1.28
C PRO A 87 6.50 4.73 -1.10
N GLY A 88 7.02 3.55 -1.39
CA GLY A 88 6.26 2.32 -1.30
C GLY A 88 6.48 1.40 -2.50
N GLY A 89 6.13 0.13 -2.33
CA GLY A 89 6.41 -0.91 -3.31
C GLY A 89 5.47 -2.09 -3.25
N GLY A 90 5.93 -3.22 -3.75
CA GLY A 90 5.14 -4.44 -3.86
C GLY A 90 4.81 -5.07 -2.52
N ILE A 91 3.60 -5.62 -2.43
CA ILE A 91 3.18 -6.42 -1.29
C ILE A 91 3.69 -7.84 -1.52
N GLU A 92 4.49 -8.36 -0.59
CA GLU A 92 5.06 -9.71 -0.65
C GLU A 92 4.07 -10.78 -0.22
N GLU A 93 4.37 -12.04 -0.54
CA GLU A 93 3.63 -13.20 -0.05
C GLU A 93 3.69 -13.24 1.49
N ASN A 94 2.55 -13.44 2.12
CA ASN A 94 2.39 -13.44 3.59
C ASN A 94 2.57 -12.09 4.30
N GLU A 95 2.61 -11.00 3.56
CA GLU A 95 2.67 -9.64 4.07
C GLU A 95 1.31 -8.94 3.98
N THR A 96 0.93 -8.17 4.98
CA THR A 96 -0.25 -7.29 4.91
C THR A 96 0.10 -5.99 4.18
N LYS A 97 -0.90 -5.30 3.62
CA LYS A 97 -0.73 -3.97 2.98
C LYS A 97 -0.01 -2.98 3.89
N VAL A 98 -0.32 -3.01 5.21
CA VAL A 98 0.29 -2.09 6.19
C VAL A 98 1.74 -2.47 6.48
N GLN A 99 2.07 -3.76 6.51
CA GLN A 99 3.46 -4.21 6.67
C GLN A 99 4.31 -3.79 5.46
N ALA A 100 3.83 -4.06 4.23
CA ALA A 100 4.47 -3.59 3.00
C ALA A 100 4.66 -2.07 2.99
N LEU A 101 3.62 -1.31 3.34
CA LEU A 101 3.68 0.14 3.44
C LEU A 101 4.81 0.62 4.35
N ILE A 102 4.92 0.06 5.56
CA ILE A 102 5.94 0.46 6.55
C ILE A 102 7.33 0.09 6.05
N ARG A 103 7.53 -1.17 5.62
CA ARG A 103 8.81 -1.68 5.15
C ARG A 103 9.33 -0.88 3.96
N GLU A 104 8.55 -0.79 2.91
CA GLU A 104 8.91 -0.10 1.66
C GLU A 104 9.17 1.40 1.86
N THR A 105 8.36 2.07 2.68
CA THR A 105 8.57 3.50 2.98
C THR A 105 9.89 3.73 3.72
N GLU A 106 10.27 2.83 4.60
CA GLU A 106 11.55 2.90 5.29
C GLU A 106 12.72 2.58 4.33
N GLU A 107 12.60 1.54 3.52
CA GLU A 107 13.64 1.11 2.58
C GLU A 107 13.90 2.15 1.49
N GLU A 108 12.86 2.62 0.80
CA GLU A 108 13.01 3.57 -0.32
C GLU A 108 13.28 5.01 0.11
N ALA A 109 12.70 5.47 1.22
CA ALA A 109 12.74 6.87 1.61
C ALA A 109 13.45 7.14 2.94
N GLY A 110 13.81 6.11 3.72
CA GLY A 110 14.35 6.27 5.06
C GLY A 110 13.36 6.91 6.04
N LEU A 111 12.05 6.87 5.74
CA LEU A 111 11.00 7.45 6.56
C LEU A 111 10.38 6.41 7.48
N VAL A 112 10.36 6.68 8.77
CA VAL A 112 9.74 5.81 9.77
C VAL A 112 8.30 6.25 10.01
N ILE A 113 7.34 5.47 9.53
CA ILE A 113 5.90 5.72 9.72
C ILE A 113 5.53 5.57 11.20
N ILE A 114 4.63 6.42 11.68
CA ILE A 114 3.96 6.29 12.98
C ILE A 114 2.72 5.40 12.76
N PRO A 115 2.69 4.13 13.23
CA PRO A 115 1.66 3.16 12.85
C PRO A 115 0.23 3.62 13.16
N GLU A 116 0.03 4.31 14.27
CA GLU A 116 -1.28 4.80 14.71
C GLU A 116 -1.82 5.94 13.83
N SER A 117 -0.97 6.54 13.03
CA SER A 117 -1.34 7.63 12.10
C SER A 117 -1.89 7.13 10.77
N ILE A 118 -1.69 5.84 10.43
CA ILE A 118 -2.04 5.28 9.13
C ILE A 118 -3.56 5.38 8.89
N ARG A 119 -3.93 6.00 7.78
CA ARG A 119 -5.31 6.16 7.32
C ARG A 119 -5.42 5.78 5.85
N GLU A 120 -6.43 4.99 5.51
CA GLU A 120 -6.73 4.68 4.10
C GLU A 120 -7.10 5.95 3.33
N PHE A 121 -6.42 6.19 2.22
CA PHE A 121 -6.74 7.27 1.29
C PHE A 121 -7.59 6.75 0.13
N GLY A 122 -7.14 5.70 -0.54
CA GLY A 122 -7.83 5.05 -1.63
C GLY A 122 -6.88 4.15 -2.43
N TYR A 123 -7.39 3.54 -3.50
CA TYR A 123 -6.56 2.74 -4.38
C TYR A 123 -6.80 3.07 -5.85
N VAL A 124 -5.78 2.83 -6.66
CA VAL A 124 -5.83 2.88 -8.13
C VAL A 124 -5.75 1.47 -8.66
N HIS A 125 -6.75 1.09 -9.46
CA HIS A 125 -6.75 -0.18 -10.18
C HIS A 125 -6.11 0.01 -11.56
N ARG A 126 -5.05 -0.75 -11.86
CA ARG A 126 -4.30 -0.70 -13.11
C ARG A 126 -4.32 -2.05 -13.78
N VAL A 127 -4.61 -2.05 -15.10
CA VAL A 127 -4.55 -3.24 -15.95
C VAL A 127 -3.89 -2.86 -17.28
N GLU A 128 -2.91 -3.64 -17.71
CA GLU A 128 -2.17 -3.42 -18.95
C GLU A 128 -1.52 -4.72 -19.44
N LYS A 129 -0.95 -4.72 -20.62
CA LYS A 129 -0.15 -5.84 -21.13
C LYS A 129 1.00 -6.13 -20.16
N SER A 130 1.27 -7.42 -19.97
CA SER A 130 2.34 -7.88 -19.07
C SER A 130 3.68 -7.94 -19.84
N ASP A 131 4.75 -7.49 -19.18
CA ASP A 131 6.12 -7.76 -19.61
C ASP A 131 6.66 -9.07 -19.00
N HIS A 132 5.89 -9.71 -18.13
CA HIS A 132 6.24 -10.98 -17.53
C HIS A 132 6.02 -12.13 -18.52
N MET A 133 7.06 -12.92 -18.81
CA MET A 133 7.05 -13.95 -19.85
C MET A 133 5.92 -14.99 -19.73
N ASP A 134 5.42 -15.20 -18.53
CA ASP A 134 4.39 -16.21 -18.23
C ASP A 134 2.97 -15.63 -18.08
N ALA A 135 2.74 -14.39 -18.43
CA ALA A 135 1.45 -13.74 -18.30
C ALA A 135 1.14 -12.81 -19.48
N ASP A 136 -0.13 -12.74 -19.85
CA ASP A 136 -0.62 -11.93 -20.99
C ASP A 136 -0.93 -10.51 -20.54
N TYR A 137 -1.34 -10.34 -19.28
CA TYR A 137 -1.62 -9.02 -18.72
C TYR A 137 -1.25 -8.91 -17.23
N PHE A 138 -0.98 -7.67 -16.84
CA PHE A 138 -0.63 -7.28 -15.48
C PHE A 138 -1.80 -6.59 -14.80
N VAL A 139 -2.10 -6.99 -13.56
CA VAL A 139 -3.13 -6.38 -12.71
C VAL A 139 -2.51 -5.89 -11.43
N GLN A 140 -2.72 -4.62 -11.12
CA GLN A 140 -2.20 -4.02 -9.91
C GLN A 140 -3.22 -3.10 -9.24
N ASP A 141 -3.56 -3.38 -7.97
CA ASP A 141 -4.15 -2.39 -7.08
C ASP A 141 -3.01 -1.69 -6.33
N ASN A 142 -2.92 -0.38 -6.48
CA ASN A 142 -1.98 0.47 -5.76
C ASN A 142 -2.73 1.12 -4.60
N PHE A 143 -2.47 0.68 -3.37
CA PHE A 143 -3.13 1.14 -2.16
C PHE A 143 -2.37 2.33 -1.56
N TYR A 144 -3.04 3.48 -1.41
CA TYR A 144 -2.47 4.69 -0.87
C TYR A 144 -2.95 4.96 0.54
N TYR A 145 -2.02 5.35 1.42
CA TYR A 145 -2.28 5.64 2.83
C TYR A 145 -1.72 7.00 3.21
N LEU A 146 -2.52 7.80 3.89
CA LEU A 146 -2.03 8.99 4.58
C LEU A 146 -1.33 8.57 5.87
N CYS A 147 -0.10 9.06 6.06
CA CYS A 147 0.74 8.70 7.20
C CYS A 147 1.43 9.92 7.79
N GLU A 148 1.66 9.88 9.09
CA GLU A 148 2.65 10.72 9.76
C GLU A 148 3.95 9.94 9.93
N VAL A 149 5.09 10.65 9.88
CA VAL A 149 6.42 10.07 10.02
C VAL A 149 7.17 10.68 11.18
N GLN A 150 8.07 9.91 11.77
CA GLN A 150 8.93 10.36 12.83
C GLN A 150 9.89 11.46 12.32
N LYS A 151 10.39 12.30 13.23
CA LYS A 151 11.41 13.31 12.89
C LYS A 151 12.75 12.66 12.53
N ALA A 152 13.07 11.55 13.17
CA ALA A 152 14.26 10.76 12.86
C ALA A 152 14.06 10.01 11.54
N LYS A 153 15.12 9.94 10.74
CA LYS A 153 15.17 9.17 9.51
C LYS A 153 16.15 8.02 9.69
N THR A 154 15.93 6.94 8.95
CA THR A 154 16.88 5.83 8.80
C THR A 154 17.65 5.99 7.49
N SER A 155 18.65 5.13 7.28
CA SER A 155 19.31 5.02 5.97
C SER A 155 18.39 4.29 5.00
N GLN A 156 18.31 4.75 3.76
CA GLN A 156 17.67 4.02 2.68
C GLN A 156 18.36 2.65 2.47
N LYS A 157 17.58 1.65 2.09
CA LYS A 157 18.03 0.30 1.72
C LYS A 157 17.47 -0.01 0.34
N LEU A 158 18.09 0.58 -0.65
CA LEU A 158 17.63 0.53 -2.02
C LEU A 158 17.96 -0.82 -2.67
N ASP A 159 17.03 -1.35 -3.45
CA ASP A 159 17.27 -2.43 -4.37
C ASP A 159 18.24 -2.00 -5.50
N ASP A 160 18.80 -2.97 -6.22
CA ASP A 160 19.81 -2.71 -7.25
C ASP A 160 19.34 -1.70 -8.31
N TYR A 161 18.07 -1.80 -8.77
CA TYR A 161 17.52 -0.87 -9.77
C TYR A 161 17.26 0.52 -9.18
N GLU A 162 16.90 0.63 -7.91
CA GLU A 162 16.65 1.89 -7.21
C GLU A 162 17.96 2.64 -6.95
N ALA A 163 19.01 1.87 -6.60
CA ALA A 163 20.35 2.40 -6.46
C ALA A 163 20.91 2.88 -7.82
N ASP A 164 20.68 2.13 -8.90
CA ASP A 164 21.06 2.52 -10.28
C ASP A 164 20.33 3.79 -10.75
N GLU A 165 19.09 3.97 -10.33
CA GLU A 165 18.31 5.18 -10.61
C GLU A 165 18.61 6.34 -9.65
N HIS A 166 19.46 6.13 -8.66
CA HIS A 166 19.82 7.12 -7.65
C HIS A 166 18.59 7.68 -6.91
N PHE A 167 17.75 6.79 -6.38
CA PHE A 167 16.55 7.19 -5.65
C PHE A 167 16.89 8.02 -4.42
N THR A 168 16.31 9.18 -4.33
CA THR A 168 16.46 10.11 -3.20
C THR A 168 15.10 10.55 -2.67
N LEU A 169 15.00 10.74 -1.36
CA LEU A 169 13.82 11.36 -0.76
C LEU A 169 13.86 12.88 -0.97
N GLU A 170 12.81 13.42 -1.59
CA GLU A 170 12.58 14.86 -1.73
C GLU A 170 11.22 15.26 -1.14
N TRP A 171 11.19 16.36 -0.42
CA TRP A 171 9.95 17.06 -0.02
C TRP A 171 9.62 18.07 -1.11
N VAL A 172 8.71 17.73 -2.00
CA VAL A 172 8.40 18.47 -3.22
C VAL A 172 7.01 19.09 -3.14
N GLU A 173 6.83 20.24 -3.78
CA GLU A 173 5.50 20.82 -4.01
C GLU A 173 4.71 19.93 -4.99
N PRO A 174 3.44 19.55 -4.70
CA PRO A 174 2.67 18.65 -5.56
C PRO A 174 2.67 19.08 -7.03
N ASP A 175 2.43 20.37 -7.31
CA ASP A 175 2.41 20.90 -8.67
C ASP A 175 3.74 20.70 -9.42
N LYS A 176 4.88 20.84 -8.72
CA LYS A 176 6.19 20.56 -9.32
C LYS A 176 6.31 19.10 -9.73
N ALA A 177 5.94 18.17 -8.85
CA ALA A 177 6.02 16.74 -9.14
C ALA A 177 5.09 16.35 -10.31
N ILE A 178 3.86 16.91 -10.35
CA ILE A 178 2.91 16.70 -11.45
C ILE A 178 3.49 17.18 -12.77
N VAL A 179 4.04 18.40 -12.81
CA VAL A 179 4.62 18.99 -14.03
C VAL A 179 5.80 18.14 -14.50
N VAL A 180 6.73 17.78 -13.64
CA VAL A 180 7.88 16.95 -13.98
C VAL A 180 7.41 15.62 -14.56
N ASN A 181 6.55 14.87 -13.87
CA ASN A 181 6.09 13.55 -14.33
C ASN A 181 5.35 13.57 -15.67
N ARG A 182 4.79 14.72 -16.09
CA ARG A 182 4.03 14.85 -17.35
C ARG A 182 4.80 15.47 -18.50
N THR A 183 5.86 16.22 -18.24
CA THR A 183 6.48 17.07 -19.28
C THR A 183 7.95 16.74 -19.58
N VAL A 184 8.62 16.04 -18.67
CA VAL A 184 10.02 15.63 -18.85
C VAL A 184 10.08 14.30 -19.62
N ASP A 185 11.14 14.09 -20.41
CA ASP A 185 11.45 12.78 -20.98
C ASP A 185 12.09 11.88 -19.92
N HIS A 186 11.40 10.83 -19.55
CA HIS A 186 11.82 9.88 -18.53
C HIS A 186 12.48 8.62 -19.11
N GLY A 187 12.91 8.66 -20.36
CA GLY A 187 13.56 7.54 -21.05
C GLY A 187 12.65 6.29 -21.09
N PRO A 188 13.12 5.14 -20.55
CA PRO A 188 12.39 3.88 -20.67
C PRO A 188 11.22 3.73 -19.67
N LYS A 189 10.91 4.76 -18.87
CA LYS A 189 9.88 4.65 -17.83
C LYS A 189 8.48 4.70 -18.40
N GLU A 190 7.62 3.84 -17.88
CA GLU A 190 6.23 3.77 -18.31
C GLU A 190 5.46 5.04 -17.95
N GLN A 191 4.95 5.70 -18.96
CA GLN A 191 4.15 6.92 -18.80
C GLN A 191 2.91 6.67 -17.92
N ASN A 192 2.31 5.48 -17.98
CA ASN A 192 1.17 5.11 -17.14
C ASN A 192 1.50 5.14 -15.64
N MET A 193 2.71 4.71 -15.25
CA MET A 193 3.16 4.80 -13.86
C MET A 193 3.26 6.26 -13.42
N LEU A 194 3.85 7.11 -14.23
CA LEU A 194 4.07 8.54 -13.93
C LEU A 194 2.74 9.30 -13.88
N GLU A 195 1.85 9.04 -14.82
CA GLU A 195 0.50 9.63 -14.84
C GLU A 195 -0.33 9.19 -13.62
N ARG A 196 -0.18 7.93 -13.15
CA ARG A 196 -0.81 7.49 -11.90
C ARG A 196 -0.39 8.35 -10.72
N GLU A 197 0.92 8.57 -10.54
CA GLU A 197 1.45 9.38 -9.44
C GLU A 197 0.96 10.83 -9.54
N ALA A 198 0.96 11.42 -10.74
CA ALA A 198 0.47 12.78 -10.97
C ALA A 198 -1.03 12.91 -10.62
N ARG A 199 -1.87 11.96 -11.05
CA ARG A 199 -3.32 11.98 -10.75
C ARG A 199 -3.65 11.74 -9.29
N VAL A 200 -2.82 11.06 -8.54
CA VAL A 200 -3.01 10.91 -7.09
C VAL A 200 -2.64 12.17 -6.34
N LEU A 201 -1.73 12.99 -6.89
CA LEU A 201 -1.36 14.31 -6.33
C LEU A 201 -2.44 15.39 -6.58
N GLU A 202 -3.27 15.28 -7.61
CA GLU A 202 -4.42 16.17 -7.92
C GLU A 202 -5.58 15.97 -6.92
#